data_33a3cc5602a65996f8cb12e3ee704b3c
#
_entry.id   33a3cc5602a65996f8cb12e3ee704b3c
#
_cell.length_a   1.000
_cell.length_b   1.000
_cell.length_c   1.000
_cell.angle_alpha   90.00
_cell.angle_beta   90.00
_cell.angle_gamma   90.00
#
_symmetry.space_group_name_H-M   'P 1'
#
loop_
_entity.id
_entity.type
_entity.pdbx_description
1 polymer ?
#
loop_
_entity_poly.entity_id
_entity_poly.type
_entity_poly.pdbx_seq_one_letter_code
_entity_poly.pdbx_strand_id
1 'polypeptide(L)'
;MSLRPLVTALSVAALFSLAAPAFSAGQDDSPTEFPPDPFPSTYQALPSVPTLIRHVTIYTGTGQEIDDGDVLLSGGKIVGVGKDLKADANVLTIDGTGKYVTPGIIDIHSHLGVYPSPGVDALSDGNELTSPNTANVRAENSVWPQDPGFNTARAGGVTTLEILPGSGNLIGGRSVVLKNVPSVTTEGMKFPDAPYGLKMACGENPKRVYGSKGQFPSTLMGDVAGYRQAWADAQAYDAQWKNWEKTKTGPAPARDIKLETLAEVLNGRVRVQMHCYRANEMATMLDVAKEFHYHIAAFHHAVEAYKIPKLLAANGTCAAMWADWWGFKMEAWDGVRENIPMVDAGGACALIHSDDQNGIQRLNQETGKAWAAGNHAGLIITEAHAISWMTLNPAKALGIDDKTGSLEPGKMADVVLWSGNPFSVYTKAEKVFVDGALVYDRSDVKRQPESDFGLGMMGQASGGSL
;
A
#
# COMPACT_ATOMS: atom_id res chain seq x y z
N MET A 1 13.55 -13.14 86.85
CA MET A 1 14.90 -12.54 86.72
C MET A 1 15.73 -13.51 85.90
N SER A 2 16.02 -13.20 84.64
CA SER A 2 17.14 -13.83 83.98
C SER A 2 17.29 -13.18 82.55
N LEU A 3 18.48 -12.76 82.31
CA LEU A 3 18.96 -11.96 81.18
C LEU A 3 19.01 -12.78 79.90
N ARG A 4 18.64 -12.17 78.80
CA ARG A 4 18.92 -12.61 77.38
C ARG A 4 20.36 -12.13 77.02
N PRO A 5 21.09 -12.89 76.20
CA PRO A 5 22.13 -12.32 75.35
C PRO A 5 21.68 -12.24 73.89
N LEU A 6 21.96 -11.10 73.29
CA LEU A 6 21.91 -10.85 71.88
C LEU A 6 22.98 -11.72 71.16
N VAL A 7 22.57 -12.37 70.05
CA VAL A 7 23.49 -12.93 69.07
C VAL A 7 23.38 -12.13 67.79
N THR A 8 24.43 -11.43 67.43
CA THR A 8 24.60 -10.71 66.20
C THR A 8 25.05 -11.69 65.12
N ALA A 9 24.18 -11.90 64.12
CA ALA A 9 24.51 -12.66 62.91
C ALA A 9 25.10 -11.73 61.84
N LEU A 10 26.38 -11.90 61.52
CA LEU A 10 27.01 -11.31 60.32
C LEU A 10 26.56 -12.10 59.10
N SER A 11 25.85 -11.45 58.21
CA SER A 11 25.54 -11.99 56.87
C SER A 11 26.64 -11.59 55.91
N VAL A 12 27.43 -12.55 55.47
CA VAL A 12 28.37 -12.38 54.33
C VAL A 12 27.60 -12.56 53.06
N ALA A 13 27.38 -11.47 52.30
CA ALA A 13 26.82 -11.52 50.98
C ALA A 13 27.92 -11.87 49.96
N ALA A 14 27.91 -13.09 49.45
CA ALA A 14 28.72 -13.49 48.30
C ALA A 14 28.14 -12.95 47.01
N LEU A 15 28.79 -11.96 46.40
CA LEU A 15 28.50 -11.48 45.04
C LEU A 15 28.98 -12.52 44.04
N PHE A 16 28.05 -13.30 43.48
CA PHE A 16 28.30 -14.07 42.28
C PHE A 16 28.17 -13.14 41.08
N SER A 17 29.27 -12.71 40.51
CA SER A 17 29.32 -12.08 39.18
C SER A 17 29.03 -13.14 38.13
N LEU A 18 27.81 -13.19 37.65
CA LEU A 18 27.47 -13.88 36.42
C LEU A 18 28.04 -13.07 35.25
N ALA A 19 29.19 -13.48 34.74
CA ALA A 19 29.71 -13.03 33.46
C ALA A 19 28.77 -13.59 32.38
N ALA A 20 27.91 -12.74 31.82
CA ALA A 20 27.18 -13.06 30.58
C ALA A 20 28.19 -13.23 29.45
N PRO A 21 28.06 -14.26 28.58
CA PRO A 21 28.92 -14.35 27.42
C PRO A 21 28.65 -13.13 26.53
N ALA A 22 29.67 -12.34 26.30
CA ALA A 22 29.64 -11.29 25.28
C ALA A 22 29.51 -11.98 23.93
N PHE A 23 28.29 -12.00 23.37
CA PHE A 23 28.11 -12.24 21.95
C PHE A 23 28.72 -11.04 21.20
N SER A 24 29.94 -11.24 20.74
CA SER A 24 30.59 -10.39 19.76
C SER A 24 29.90 -10.64 18.42
N ALA A 25 28.78 -10.00 18.20
CA ALA A 25 28.16 -9.88 16.88
C ALA A 25 28.71 -8.64 16.21
N GLY A 26 29.91 -8.72 15.68
CA GLY A 26 30.35 -7.81 14.64
C GLY A 26 29.82 -8.26 13.27
N GLN A 27 28.53 -8.36 13.09
CA GLN A 27 27.96 -8.36 11.75
C GLN A 27 27.84 -6.90 11.32
N ASP A 28 28.52 -6.59 10.23
CA ASP A 28 28.33 -5.34 9.50
C ASP A 28 26.93 -5.42 8.85
N ASP A 29 25.92 -4.85 9.52
CA ASP A 29 24.52 -4.85 9.08
C ASP A 29 24.24 -3.82 7.97
N SER A 30 25.29 -3.30 7.29
CA SER A 30 25.10 -2.43 6.14
C SER A 30 24.35 -3.16 5.04
N PRO A 31 23.28 -2.56 4.46
CA PRO A 31 22.57 -3.15 3.34
C PRO A 31 23.48 -3.41 2.14
N THR A 32 23.29 -4.53 1.46
CA THR A 32 23.97 -4.84 0.22
C THR A 32 23.58 -3.81 -0.86
N GLU A 33 24.55 -3.18 -1.49
CA GLU A 33 24.33 -2.29 -2.63
C GLU A 33 24.28 -3.08 -3.94
N PHE A 34 23.07 -3.29 -4.47
CA PHE A 34 22.88 -3.82 -5.82
C PHE A 34 22.95 -2.69 -6.84
N PRO A 35 23.09 -3.02 -8.15
CA PRO A 35 23.06 -2.03 -9.20
C PRO A 35 21.83 -1.13 -9.12
N PRO A 36 21.95 0.15 -9.52
CA PRO A 36 20.84 1.08 -9.49
C PRO A 36 19.60 0.56 -10.21
N ASP A 37 18.41 1.05 -9.81
CA ASP A 37 17.16 0.78 -10.52
C ASP A 37 17.31 1.17 -12.00
N PRO A 38 17.10 0.22 -12.95
CA PRO A 38 17.18 0.52 -14.37
C PRO A 38 16.01 1.37 -14.90
N PHE A 39 14.94 1.53 -14.10
CA PHE A 39 13.72 2.24 -14.45
C PHE A 39 13.40 3.35 -13.42
N PRO A 40 14.27 4.37 -13.26
CA PRO A 40 14.03 5.43 -12.27
C PRO A 40 12.79 6.24 -12.63
N SER A 41 12.13 6.81 -11.61
CA SER A 41 11.03 7.74 -11.83
C SER A 41 11.49 8.95 -12.63
N THR A 42 10.73 9.30 -13.66
CA THR A 42 10.84 10.56 -14.41
C THR A 42 9.65 11.48 -14.11
N TYR A 43 8.85 11.15 -13.09
CA TYR A 43 7.70 11.94 -12.70
C TYR A 43 8.08 13.39 -12.39
N GLN A 44 7.30 14.29 -12.92
CA GLN A 44 7.33 15.71 -12.59
C GLN A 44 5.91 16.16 -12.25
N ALA A 45 5.77 16.86 -11.14
CA ALA A 45 4.47 17.42 -10.75
C ALA A 45 3.94 18.33 -11.86
N LEU A 46 2.66 18.15 -12.18
CA LEU A 46 1.97 19.02 -13.15
C LEU A 46 1.91 20.45 -12.62
N PRO A 47 1.84 21.46 -13.51
CA PRO A 47 1.69 22.86 -13.09
C PRO A 47 0.49 23.05 -12.16
N SER A 48 0.71 23.65 -10.99
CA SER A 48 -0.31 23.92 -9.99
C SER A 48 -0.46 25.41 -9.74
N VAL A 49 -1.68 25.82 -9.39
CA VAL A 49 -2.00 27.19 -8.97
C VAL A 49 -2.23 27.17 -7.47
N PRO A 50 -1.65 28.10 -6.69
CA PRO A 50 -1.97 28.22 -5.28
C PRO A 50 -3.48 28.29 -5.08
N THR A 51 -4.02 27.39 -4.28
CA THR A 51 -5.48 27.19 -4.12
C THR A 51 -5.86 27.13 -2.65
N LEU A 52 -6.85 27.91 -2.27
CA LEU A 52 -7.46 27.92 -0.94
C LEU A 52 -8.90 27.38 -1.06
N ILE A 53 -9.16 26.22 -0.46
CA ILE A 53 -10.50 25.64 -0.35
C ILE A 53 -11.05 26.05 1.01
N ARG A 54 -12.21 26.71 1.05
CA ARG A 54 -12.79 27.31 2.25
C ARG A 54 -14.13 26.71 2.63
N HIS A 55 -14.47 26.85 3.90
CA HIS A 55 -15.79 26.51 4.45
C HIS A 55 -16.18 25.07 4.22
N VAL A 56 -15.23 24.13 4.37
CA VAL A 56 -15.44 22.70 4.17
C VAL A 56 -15.41 21.94 5.49
N THR A 57 -16.09 20.80 5.57
CA THR A 57 -15.79 19.78 6.57
C THR A 57 -14.55 19.02 6.13
N ILE A 58 -13.50 19.01 6.96
CA ILE A 58 -12.22 18.37 6.64
C ILE A 58 -12.08 17.09 7.45
N TYR A 59 -11.87 15.97 6.77
CA TYR A 59 -11.35 14.74 7.37
C TYR A 59 -9.86 14.62 7.04
N THR A 60 -9.02 14.78 8.05
CA THR A 60 -7.57 14.93 7.86
C THR A 60 -6.84 13.64 7.45
N GLY A 61 -7.48 12.48 7.56
CA GLY A 61 -6.84 11.17 7.39
C GLY A 61 -6.12 10.68 8.66
N THR A 62 -5.93 11.54 9.67
CA THR A 62 -5.35 11.19 10.97
C THR A 62 -6.40 10.91 12.05
N GLY A 63 -7.67 10.85 11.67
CA GLY A 63 -8.81 10.69 12.58
C GLY A 63 -9.40 12.00 13.10
N GLN A 64 -8.87 13.14 12.70
CA GLN A 64 -9.40 14.45 13.07
C GLN A 64 -10.42 14.96 12.06
N GLU A 65 -11.48 15.58 12.58
CA GLU A 65 -12.49 16.31 11.82
C GLU A 65 -12.39 17.81 12.15
N ILE A 66 -12.51 18.67 11.14
CA ILE A 66 -12.55 20.12 11.29
C ILE A 66 -13.75 20.66 10.53
N ASP A 67 -14.77 21.10 11.24
CA ASP A 67 -15.93 21.78 10.65
C ASP A 67 -15.61 23.22 10.28
N ASP A 68 -16.16 23.65 9.15
CA ASP A 68 -15.97 25.01 8.61
C ASP A 68 -14.47 25.37 8.54
N GLY A 69 -13.71 24.46 7.95
CA GLY A 69 -12.26 24.56 7.84
C GLY A 69 -11.81 25.03 6.45
N ASP A 70 -10.53 25.35 6.36
CA ASP A 70 -9.83 25.78 5.16
C ASP A 70 -8.64 24.84 4.89
N VAL A 71 -8.34 24.59 3.61
CA VAL A 71 -7.14 23.89 3.15
C VAL A 71 -6.41 24.75 2.13
N LEU A 72 -5.15 25.07 2.39
CA LEU A 72 -4.30 25.87 1.50
C LEU A 72 -3.26 24.99 0.83
N LEU A 73 -3.28 24.97 -0.51
CA LEU A 73 -2.37 24.25 -1.38
C LEU A 73 -1.46 25.23 -2.11
N SER A 74 -0.14 25.03 -2.11
CA SER A 74 0.80 25.83 -2.87
C SER A 74 2.11 25.08 -3.10
N GLY A 75 2.71 25.25 -4.27
CA GLY A 75 4.00 24.61 -4.62
C GLY A 75 4.00 23.09 -4.54
N GLY A 76 2.88 22.47 -4.87
CA GLY A 76 2.74 21.02 -4.81
C GLY A 76 2.49 20.46 -3.40
N LYS A 77 2.39 21.30 -2.40
CA LYS A 77 2.30 20.92 -0.98
C LYS A 77 1.05 21.46 -0.31
N ILE A 78 0.64 20.77 0.75
CA ILE A 78 -0.30 21.30 1.72
C ILE A 78 0.47 22.32 2.57
N VAL A 79 0.03 23.57 2.56
CA VAL A 79 0.65 24.67 3.31
C VAL A 79 -0.03 24.90 4.65
N GLY A 80 -1.35 24.73 4.68
CA GLY A 80 -2.13 24.90 5.91
C GLY A 80 -3.44 24.12 5.86
N VAL A 81 -3.86 23.68 7.05
CA VAL A 81 -5.16 23.04 7.31
C VAL A 81 -5.68 23.60 8.64
N GLY A 82 -6.88 24.14 8.66
CA GLY A 82 -7.45 24.73 9.86
C GLY A 82 -8.56 25.72 9.54
N LYS A 83 -8.89 26.62 10.48
CA LYS A 83 -9.91 27.65 10.29
C LYS A 83 -9.27 29.00 9.97
N ASP A 84 -9.99 29.83 9.24
CA ASP A 84 -9.63 31.24 8.96
C ASP A 84 -8.20 31.41 8.38
N LEU A 85 -7.77 30.52 7.49
CA LEU A 85 -6.45 30.61 6.88
C LEU A 85 -6.32 31.90 6.08
N LYS A 86 -5.16 32.56 6.24
CA LYS A 86 -4.81 33.73 5.43
C LYS A 86 -4.15 33.28 4.14
N ALA A 87 -4.52 33.91 3.04
CA ALA A 87 -3.91 33.67 1.74
C ALA A 87 -3.70 35.01 1.01
N ASP A 88 -2.73 35.05 0.14
CA ASP A 88 -2.45 36.21 -0.70
C ASP A 88 -3.55 36.45 -1.74
N ALA A 89 -3.65 37.67 -2.27
CA ALA A 89 -4.72 38.05 -3.22
C ALA A 89 -4.69 37.28 -4.55
N ASN A 90 -3.58 36.64 -4.89
CA ASN A 90 -3.38 35.87 -6.11
C ASN A 90 -3.73 34.37 -5.96
N VAL A 91 -4.17 33.94 -4.78
CA VAL A 91 -4.57 32.56 -4.50
C VAL A 91 -5.97 32.30 -5.04
N LEU A 92 -6.13 31.23 -5.82
CA LEU A 92 -7.46 30.79 -6.27
C LEU A 92 -8.27 30.33 -5.06
N THR A 93 -9.41 30.98 -4.82
CA THR A 93 -10.29 30.58 -3.72
C THR A 93 -11.47 29.76 -4.25
N ILE A 94 -11.72 28.61 -3.62
CA ILE A 94 -12.86 27.75 -3.89
C ILE A 94 -13.76 27.76 -2.66
N ASP A 95 -15.01 28.14 -2.84
CA ASP A 95 -16.05 28.03 -1.81
C ASP A 95 -16.52 26.56 -1.75
N GLY A 96 -16.31 25.95 -0.59
CA GLY A 96 -16.67 24.58 -0.29
C GLY A 96 -17.82 24.44 0.70
N THR A 97 -18.64 25.50 0.89
CA THR A 97 -19.79 25.45 1.80
C THR A 97 -20.65 24.22 1.55
N GLY A 98 -20.85 23.38 2.60
CA GLY A 98 -21.61 22.15 2.54
C GLY A 98 -20.86 20.97 1.89
N LYS A 99 -19.58 21.13 1.56
CA LYS A 99 -18.73 20.11 0.94
C LYS A 99 -17.70 19.57 1.93
N TYR A 100 -17.03 18.50 1.52
CA TYR A 100 -16.03 17.81 2.33
C TYR A 100 -14.69 17.78 1.60
N VAL A 101 -13.61 17.78 2.38
CA VAL A 101 -12.24 17.58 1.88
C VAL A 101 -11.60 16.43 2.62
N THR A 102 -10.93 15.54 1.84
CA THR A 102 -10.11 14.44 2.37
C THR A 102 -8.74 14.44 1.70
N PRO A 103 -7.75 13.72 2.25
CA PRO A 103 -6.60 13.32 1.47
C PRO A 103 -7.04 12.55 0.23
N GLY A 104 -6.20 12.50 -0.80
CA GLY A 104 -6.40 11.62 -1.93
C GLY A 104 -6.48 10.15 -1.51
N ILE A 105 -7.36 9.40 -2.16
CA ILE A 105 -7.48 7.96 -1.91
C ILE A 105 -6.25 7.25 -2.44
N ILE A 106 -5.75 6.28 -1.68
CA ILE A 106 -4.63 5.42 -2.05
C ILE A 106 -5.12 3.98 -2.13
N ASP A 107 -4.97 3.35 -3.28
CA ASP A 107 -5.28 1.94 -3.47
C ASP A 107 -4.00 1.11 -3.52
N ILE A 108 -3.80 0.22 -2.56
CA ILE A 108 -2.61 -0.64 -2.51
C ILE A 108 -2.77 -1.97 -3.24
N HIS A 109 -3.90 -2.18 -3.93
CA HIS A 109 -4.11 -3.39 -4.71
C HIS A 109 -4.86 -3.09 -5.99
N SER A 110 -4.11 -2.66 -6.99
CA SER A 110 -4.63 -2.41 -8.31
C SER A 110 -3.91 -3.25 -9.36
N HIS A 111 -4.64 -3.57 -10.41
CA HIS A 111 -4.12 -4.22 -11.61
C HIS A 111 -4.34 -3.34 -12.86
N LEU A 112 -4.64 -2.06 -12.69
CA LEU A 112 -4.78 -1.14 -13.82
C LEU A 112 -3.51 -1.11 -14.66
N GLY A 113 -3.70 -1.07 -15.96
CA GLY A 113 -2.62 -1.09 -16.94
C GLY A 113 -2.00 -2.46 -17.18
N VAL A 114 -2.00 -3.42 -16.21
CA VAL A 114 -1.54 -4.79 -16.43
C VAL A 114 -2.69 -5.76 -16.73
N TYR A 115 -3.91 -5.41 -16.35
CA TYR A 115 -5.19 -5.97 -16.79
C TYR A 115 -6.12 -4.80 -17.12
N PRO A 116 -5.89 -4.12 -18.26
CA PRO A 116 -6.62 -2.90 -18.58
C PRO A 116 -8.09 -3.15 -18.90
N SER A 117 -8.88 -2.10 -18.86
CA SER A 117 -10.32 -2.10 -19.20
C SER A 117 -10.54 -1.43 -20.57
N PRO A 118 -11.23 -2.10 -21.51
CA PRO A 118 -11.78 -3.45 -21.44
C PRO A 118 -10.67 -4.52 -21.50
N GLY A 119 -10.91 -5.65 -20.81
CA GLY A 119 -9.96 -6.78 -20.83
C GLY A 119 -9.94 -7.47 -22.19
N VAL A 120 -8.74 -7.63 -22.74
CA VAL A 120 -8.46 -8.42 -23.95
C VAL A 120 -7.20 -9.24 -23.73
N ASP A 121 -7.13 -10.45 -24.30
CA ASP A 121 -6.00 -11.38 -24.07
C ASP A 121 -4.63 -10.77 -24.41
N ALA A 122 -4.57 -9.93 -25.45
CA ALA A 122 -3.35 -9.26 -25.87
C ALA A 122 -2.78 -8.24 -24.86
N LEU A 123 -3.55 -7.84 -23.86
CA LEU A 123 -3.18 -6.91 -22.81
C LEU A 123 -3.27 -7.54 -21.40
N SER A 124 -3.35 -8.88 -21.34
CA SER A 124 -3.44 -9.62 -20.06
C SER A 124 -2.04 -9.97 -19.56
N ASP A 125 -1.30 -8.95 -19.09
CA ASP A 125 0.13 -9.02 -18.77
C ASP A 125 0.43 -8.99 -17.26
N GLY A 126 -0.57 -9.26 -16.42
CA GLY A 126 -0.44 -9.14 -14.97
C GLY A 126 0.21 -10.34 -14.26
N ASN A 127 0.40 -11.51 -14.92
CA ASN A 127 1.03 -12.68 -14.30
C ASN A 127 2.01 -13.37 -15.26
N GLU A 128 3.25 -13.54 -14.83
CA GLU A 128 4.23 -14.41 -15.49
C GLU A 128 4.11 -15.83 -14.88
N LEU A 129 3.29 -16.69 -15.48
CA LEU A 129 2.93 -18.01 -14.93
C LEU A 129 3.85 -19.17 -15.36
N THR A 130 5.07 -18.87 -15.80
CA THR A 130 6.03 -19.88 -16.28
C THR A 130 6.84 -20.53 -15.16
N SER A 131 6.88 -19.91 -13.97
CA SER A 131 7.55 -20.43 -12.78
C SER A 131 6.84 -20.00 -11.50
N PRO A 132 6.84 -20.81 -10.42
CA PRO A 132 6.29 -20.42 -9.12
C PRO A 132 7.00 -19.20 -8.47
N ASN A 133 8.25 -18.97 -8.84
CA ASN A 133 9.03 -17.83 -8.38
C ASN A 133 9.52 -17.04 -9.59
N THR A 134 8.92 -15.88 -9.79
CA THR A 134 9.23 -14.90 -10.82
C THR A 134 9.61 -13.54 -10.22
N ALA A 135 10.37 -13.54 -9.12
CA ALA A 135 10.81 -12.31 -8.43
C ALA A 135 11.62 -11.35 -9.32
N ASN A 136 12.08 -11.82 -10.48
CA ASN A 136 12.82 -11.02 -11.47
C ASN A 136 11.93 -10.15 -12.38
N VAL A 137 10.60 -10.40 -12.44
CA VAL A 137 9.72 -9.57 -13.25
C VAL A 137 9.26 -8.34 -12.47
N ARG A 138 8.82 -7.30 -13.20
CA ARG A 138 8.37 -6.03 -12.65
C ARG A 138 7.07 -5.60 -13.31
N ALA A 139 6.05 -5.31 -12.53
CA ALA A 139 4.76 -4.85 -13.05
C ALA A 139 4.90 -3.57 -13.88
N GLU A 140 5.83 -2.68 -13.52
CA GLU A 140 6.08 -1.43 -14.25
C GLU A 140 6.38 -1.61 -15.74
N ASN A 141 6.91 -2.78 -16.14
CA ASN A 141 7.22 -3.07 -17.55
C ASN A 141 5.99 -3.51 -18.36
N SER A 142 4.87 -3.79 -17.69
CA SER A 142 3.61 -4.23 -18.32
C SER A 142 2.47 -3.21 -18.17
N VAL A 143 2.68 -2.13 -17.40
CA VAL A 143 1.65 -1.10 -17.24
C VAL A 143 1.42 -0.38 -18.56
N TRP A 144 0.18 -0.36 -19.03
CA TRP A 144 -0.29 0.52 -20.10
C TRP A 144 -0.84 1.83 -19.49
N PRO A 145 -0.09 2.95 -19.57
CA PRO A 145 -0.47 4.20 -18.87
C PRO A 145 -1.77 4.83 -19.35
N GLN A 146 -2.22 4.50 -20.57
CA GLN A 146 -3.45 5.02 -21.17
C GLN A 146 -4.67 4.15 -20.90
N ASP A 147 -4.57 3.13 -20.01
CA ASP A 147 -5.73 2.36 -19.58
C ASP A 147 -6.83 3.32 -19.07
N PRO A 148 -8.04 3.29 -19.64
CA PRO A 148 -9.18 4.11 -19.19
C PRO A 148 -9.51 3.95 -17.71
N GLY A 149 -9.11 2.82 -17.11
CA GLY A 149 -9.27 2.56 -15.67
C GLY A 149 -8.59 3.61 -14.79
N PHE A 150 -7.42 4.14 -15.17
CA PHE A 150 -6.76 5.23 -14.44
C PHE A 150 -7.64 6.49 -14.40
N ASN A 151 -8.34 6.78 -15.49
CA ASN A 151 -9.22 7.93 -15.58
C ASN A 151 -10.44 7.80 -14.66
N THR A 152 -11.08 6.63 -14.65
CA THR A 152 -12.24 6.37 -13.79
C THR A 152 -11.84 6.34 -12.31
N ALA A 153 -10.68 5.79 -11.99
CA ALA A 153 -10.12 5.81 -10.63
C ALA A 153 -9.86 7.24 -10.16
N ARG A 154 -9.28 8.09 -11.03
CA ARG A 154 -9.06 9.53 -10.73
C ARG A 154 -10.36 10.26 -10.50
N ALA A 155 -11.37 10.03 -11.32
CA ALA A 155 -12.72 10.60 -11.13
C ALA A 155 -13.40 10.11 -9.84
N GLY A 156 -12.95 8.98 -9.28
CA GLY A 156 -13.34 8.45 -7.97
C GLY A 156 -12.52 9.00 -6.79
N GLY A 157 -11.53 9.87 -7.04
CA GLY A 157 -10.69 10.45 -5.99
C GLY A 157 -9.39 9.70 -5.69
N VAL A 158 -9.04 8.68 -6.48
CA VAL A 158 -7.79 7.92 -6.31
C VAL A 158 -6.62 8.70 -6.90
N THR A 159 -5.69 9.13 -6.05
CA THR A 159 -4.51 9.94 -6.41
C THR A 159 -3.23 9.13 -6.50
N THR A 160 -3.18 8.00 -5.81
CA THR A 160 -2.02 7.10 -5.76
C THR A 160 -2.49 5.66 -5.75
N LEU A 161 -1.79 4.79 -6.44
CA LEU A 161 -2.11 3.36 -6.48
C LEU A 161 -0.85 2.50 -6.63
N GLU A 162 -0.87 1.30 -6.04
CA GLU A 162 0.14 0.29 -6.26
C GLU A 162 -0.34 -0.69 -7.32
N ILE A 163 0.42 -0.83 -8.41
CA ILE A 163 0.17 -1.84 -9.44
C ILE A 163 0.96 -3.09 -9.08
N LEU A 164 0.22 -4.17 -8.82
CA LEU A 164 0.75 -5.46 -8.42
C LEU A 164 0.71 -6.47 -9.57
N PRO A 165 1.67 -7.40 -9.66
CA PRO A 165 1.42 -8.66 -10.34
C PRO A 165 0.22 -9.39 -9.73
N GLY A 166 -0.46 -10.22 -10.49
CA GLY A 166 -1.52 -11.08 -9.98
C GLY A 166 -1.00 -12.13 -9.01
N SER A 167 -1.90 -12.97 -8.49
CA SER A 167 -1.62 -13.91 -7.39
C SER A 167 -1.46 -15.37 -7.83
N GLY A 168 -1.08 -15.61 -9.09
CA GLY A 168 -0.88 -16.96 -9.61
C GLY A 168 0.38 -17.68 -9.14
N ASN A 169 1.39 -16.93 -8.70
CA ASN A 169 2.71 -17.43 -8.31
C ASN A 169 2.88 -17.40 -6.78
N LEU A 170 3.78 -18.23 -6.24
CA LEU A 170 4.26 -18.05 -4.87
C LEU A 170 4.89 -16.66 -4.71
N ILE A 171 5.77 -16.30 -5.64
CA ILE A 171 6.44 -15.02 -5.71
C ILE A 171 6.27 -14.48 -7.13
N GLY A 172 5.45 -13.46 -7.27
CA GLY A 172 4.95 -12.98 -8.57
C GLY A 172 5.77 -11.88 -9.22
N GLY A 173 6.65 -11.21 -8.47
CA GLY A 173 7.47 -10.11 -8.98
C GLY A 173 7.24 -8.77 -8.28
N ARG A 174 7.99 -7.76 -8.72
CA ARG A 174 7.92 -6.41 -8.12
C ARG A 174 6.65 -5.69 -8.54
N SER A 175 6.01 -5.03 -7.58
CA SER A 175 4.97 -4.03 -7.81
C SER A 175 5.60 -2.64 -7.94
N VAL A 176 4.80 -1.67 -8.37
CA VAL A 176 5.21 -0.27 -8.49
C VAL A 176 4.12 0.65 -7.94
N VAL A 177 4.52 1.68 -7.22
CA VAL A 177 3.61 2.74 -6.76
C VAL A 177 3.58 3.86 -7.81
N LEU A 178 2.38 4.23 -8.23
CA LEU A 178 2.14 5.25 -9.25
C LEU A 178 1.33 6.41 -8.67
N LYS A 179 1.64 7.62 -9.10
CA LYS A 179 0.72 8.76 -9.02
C LYS A 179 -0.30 8.67 -10.14
N ASN A 180 -1.55 8.86 -9.83
CA ASN A 180 -2.62 8.76 -10.81
C ASN A 180 -2.74 10.05 -11.65
N VAL A 181 -1.76 10.26 -12.52
CA VAL A 181 -1.69 11.41 -13.44
C VAL A 181 -1.66 10.93 -14.89
N PRO A 182 -2.10 11.75 -15.84
CA PRO A 182 -1.92 11.44 -17.27
C PRO A 182 -0.43 11.32 -17.61
N SER A 183 -0.06 10.24 -18.30
CA SER A 183 1.31 10.03 -18.80
C SER A 183 1.29 9.10 -20.01
N VAL A 184 2.32 9.17 -20.83
CA VAL A 184 2.57 8.24 -21.95
C VAL A 184 3.55 7.13 -21.57
N THR A 185 4.20 7.23 -20.42
CA THR A 185 5.15 6.22 -19.92
C THR A 185 4.86 5.91 -18.44
N THR A 186 5.19 4.71 -17.99
CA THR A 186 5.04 4.29 -16.60
C THR A 186 5.96 5.10 -15.68
N GLU A 187 7.20 5.38 -16.11
CA GLU A 187 8.17 6.16 -15.34
C GLU A 187 7.67 7.58 -15.07
N GLY A 188 6.86 8.15 -16.00
CA GLY A 188 6.21 9.45 -15.84
C GLY A 188 5.07 9.45 -14.81
N MET A 189 4.56 8.29 -14.40
CA MET A 189 3.59 8.13 -13.30
C MET A 189 4.24 7.65 -12.01
N LYS A 190 5.46 7.08 -12.07
CA LYS A 190 6.07 6.40 -10.93
C LYS A 190 6.28 7.36 -9.76
N PHE A 191 5.75 6.98 -8.60
CA PHE A 191 5.82 7.81 -7.39
C PHE A 191 7.29 8.00 -6.97
N PRO A 192 7.77 9.25 -6.82
CA PRO A 192 9.18 9.52 -6.52
C PRO A 192 9.63 8.89 -5.20
N ASP A 193 10.72 8.10 -5.25
CA ASP A 193 11.34 7.43 -4.10
C ASP A 193 10.38 6.54 -3.29
N ALA A 194 9.29 6.07 -3.87
CA ALA A 194 8.47 5.05 -3.24
C ALA A 194 9.22 3.70 -3.27
N PRO A 195 9.23 2.94 -2.15
CA PRO A 195 9.74 1.58 -2.17
C PRO A 195 8.96 0.72 -3.17
N TYR A 196 9.64 -0.21 -3.82
CA TYR A 196 8.95 -1.27 -4.54
C TYR A 196 8.24 -2.22 -3.58
N GLY A 197 7.13 -2.82 -4.01
CA GLY A 197 6.60 -4.00 -3.37
C GLY A 197 7.13 -5.30 -4.00
N LEU A 198 6.96 -6.41 -3.31
CA LEU A 198 7.07 -7.77 -3.86
C LEU A 198 5.73 -8.46 -3.70
N LYS A 199 5.07 -8.76 -4.81
CA LYS A 199 3.84 -9.57 -4.78
C LYS A 199 4.16 -11.01 -4.47
N MET A 200 3.51 -11.53 -3.45
CA MET A 200 3.51 -12.93 -3.08
C MET A 200 2.08 -13.44 -2.96
N ALA A 201 1.87 -14.75 -3.00
CA ALA A 201 0.55 -15.32 -2.79
C ALA A 201 0.61 -16.65 -2.04
N CYS A 202 -0.18 -16.76 -0.97
CA CYS A 202 -0.45 -18.03 -0.27
C CYS A 202 -1.76 -18.67 -0.75
N GLY A 203 -2.05 -19.86 -0.28
CA GLY A 203 -3.35 -20.47 -0.41
C GLY A 203 -3.59 -21.22 -1.71
N GLU A 204 -4.83 -21.18 -2.18
CA GLU A 204 -5.23 -22.06 -3.30
C GLU A 204 -4.67 -21.62 -4.65
N ASN A 205 -4.35 -20.32 -4.84
CA ASN A 205 -3.99 -19.83 -6.16
C ASN A 205 -2.69 -20.48 -6.70
N PRO A 206 -1.52 -20.40 -6.01
CA PRO A 206 -0.30 -21.01 -6.51
C PRO A 206 -0.43 -22.53 -6.69
N LYS A 207 -0.95 -23.25 -5.67
CA LYS A 207 -1.09 -24.70 -5.77
C LYS A 207 -2.02 -25.13 -6.88
N ARG A 208 -3.08 -24.37 -7.20
CA ARG A 208 -3.99 -24.66 -8.30
C ARG A 208 -3.34 -24.38 -9.65
N VAL A 209 -2.69 -23.24 -9.81
CA VAL A 209 -2.04 -22.85 -11.07
C VAL A 209 -0.99 -23.86 -11.51
N TYR A 210 -0.14 -24.32 -10.58
CA TYR A 210 0.94 -25.25 -10.90
C TYR A 210 0.53 -26.71 -10.72
N GLY A 211 -0.22 -27.05 -9.69
CA GLY A 211 -0.68 -28.40 -9.43
C GLY A 211 -1.57 -28.96 -10.54
N SER A 212 -2.41 -28.13 -11.16
CA SER A 212 -3.23 -28.54 -12.33
C SER A 212 -2.39 -28.96 -13.54
N LYS A 213 -1.13 -28.51 -13.60
CA LYS A 213 -0.15 -28.84 -14.65
C LYS A 213 0.79 -29.98 -14.22
N GLY A 214 0.57 -30.61 -13.05
CA GLY A 214 1.48 -31.60 -12.48
C GLY A 214 2.83 -31.01 -12.01
N GLN A 215 2.87 -29.71 -11.73
CA GLN A 215 4.06 -28.98 -11.32
C GLN A 215 3.99 -28.62 -9.83
N PHE A 216 5.16 -28.32 -9.24
CA PHE A 216 5.29 -27.77 -7.90
C PHE A 216 4.97 -26.27 -7.88
N PRO A 217 4.24 -25.75 -6.83
CA PRO A 217 3.59 -26.49 -5.75
C PRO A 217 2.22 -27.03 -6.15
N SER A 218 1.77 -28.11 -5.47
CA SER A 218 0.42 -28.65 -5.64
C SER A 218 -0.37 -28.75 -4.33
N THR A 219 0.24 -28.36 -3.22
CA THR A 219 -0.34 -28.38 -1.87
C THR A 219 0.15 -27.18 -1.07
N LEU A 220 -0.54 -26.85 0.04
CA LEU A 220 -0.06 -25.82 1.00
C LEU A 220 1.31 -26.18 1.61
N MET A 221 1.60 -27.47 1.80
CA MET A 221 2.94 -27.92 2.23
C MET A 221 4.00 -27.54 1.19
N GLY A 222 3.67 -27.67 -0.10
CA GLY A 222 4.52 -27.25 -1.21
C GLY A 222 4.70 -25.74 -1.24
N ASP A 223 3.64 -24.98 -1.02
CA ASP A 223 3.72 -23.52 -0.95
C ASP A 223 4.75 -23.08 0.10
N VAL A 224 4.63 -23.57 1.35
CA VAL A 224 5.56 -23.25 2.44
C VAL A 224 7.00 -23.69 2.13
N ALA A 225 7.17 -24.90 1.57
CA ALA A 225 8.49 -25.39 1.16
C ALA A 225 9.12 -24.50 0.08
N GLY A 226 8.32 -24.03 -0.87
CA GLY A 226 8.77 -23.13 -1.95
C GLY A 226 9.22 -21.77 -1.44
N TYR A 227 8.50 -21.17 -0.49
CA TYR A 227 8.93 -19.93 0.16
C TYR A 227 10.23 -20.10 0.92
N ARG A 228 10.32 -21.15 1.76
CA ARG A 228 11.51 -21.39 2.58
C ARG A 228 12.75 -21.62 1.72
N GLN A 229 12.60 -22.34 0.60
CA GLN A 229 13.72 -22.53 -0.33
C GLN A 229 14.15 -21.20 -0.96
N ALA A 230 13.19 -20.39 -1.44
CA ALA A 230 13.49 -19.11 -2.06
C ALA A 230 14.21 -18.14 -1.11
N TRP A 231 13.80 -18.11 0.17
CA TRP A 231 14.43 -17.27 1.17
C TRP A 231 15.82 -17.79 1.58
N ALA A 232 16.01 -19.11 1.67
CA ALA A 232 17.32 -19.69 1.95
C ALA A 232 18.33 -19.37 0.82
N ASP A 233 17.89 -19.45 -0.44
CA ASP A 233 18.72 -19.10 -1.60
C ASP A 233 19.05 -17.59 -1.58
N ALA A 234 18.08 -16.75 -1.23
CA ALA A 234 18.28 -15.30 -1.13
C ALA A 234 19.27 -14.91 -0.01
N GLN A 235 19.16 -15.54 1.16
CA GLN A 235 20.13 -15.33 2.26
C GLN A 235 21.56 -15.72 1.86
N ALA A 236 21.71 -16.84 1.16
CA ALA A 236 23.02 -17.27 0.68
C ALA A 236 23.60 -16.28 -0.35
N TYR A 237 22.76 -15.79 -1.25
CA TYR A 237 23.15 -14.78 -2.25
C TYR A 237 23.54 -13.44 -1.61
N ASP A 238 22.71 -12.92 -0.70
CA ASP A 238 22.97 -11.68 0.03
C ASP A 238 24.26 -11.74 0.84
N ALA A 239 24.49 -12.87 1.52
CA ALA A 239 25.73 -13.10 2.28
C ALA A 239 26.98 -13.09 1.38
N GLN A 240 26.92 -13.67 0.17
CA GLN A 240 28.03 -13.64 -0.80
C GLN A 240 28.35 -12.20 -1.23
N TRP A 241 27.30 -11.40 -1.56
CA TRP A 241 27.46 -10.01 -1.93
C TRP A 241 28.01 -9.16 -0.78
N LYS A 242 27.45 -9.25 0.42
CA LYS A 242 27.95 -8.55 1.61
C LYS A 242 29.42 -8.89 1.92
N ASN A 243 29.80 -10.17 1.80
CA ASN A 243 31.20 -10.56 1.99
C ASN A 243 32.12 -9.95 0.92
N TRP A 244 31.70 -9.98 -0.35
CA TRP A 244 32.48 -9.35 -1.41
C TRP A 244 32.58 -7.83 -1.27
N GLU A 245 31.48 -7.15 -0.91
CA GLU A 245 31.48 -5.71 -0.67
C GLU A 245 32.45 -5.32 0.45
N LYS A 246 32.48 -6.10 1.52
CA LYS A 246 33.37 -5.87 2.64
C LYS A 246 34.85 -6.13 2.31
N THR A 247 35.13 -7.17 1.56
CA THR A 247 36.51 -7.61 1.31
C THR A 247 37.08 -7.08 0.02
N LYS A 248 36.23 -6.83 -0.99
CA LYS A 248 36.59 -6.54 -2.40
C LYS A 248 37.63 -7.51 -2.97
N THR A 249 37.65 -8.76 -2.45
CA THR A 249 38.61 -9.79 -2.84
C THR A 249 38.00 -10.69 -3.91
N GLY A 250 38.70 -10.85 -5.04
CA GLY A 250 38.24 -11.64 -6.18
C GLY A 250 37.15 -10.95 -7.00
N PRO A 251 36.58 -11.66 -7.98
CA PRO A 251 35.50 -11.11 -8.82
C PRO A 251 34.23 -10.92 -8.01
N ALA A 252 33.41 -9.92 -8.39
CA ALA A 252 32.08 -9.77 -7.83
C ALA A 252 31.23 -11.05 -8.05
N PRO A 253 30.34 -11.41 -7.12
CA PRO A 253 29.41 -12.52 -7.36
C PRO A 253 28.61 -12.32 -8.65
N ALA A 254 28.26 -13.42 -9.31
CA ALA A 254 27.41 -13.34 -10.49
C ALA A 254 26.03 -12.78 -10.11
N ARG A 255 25.50 -11.88 -10.94
CA ARG A 255 24.16 -11.33 -10.73
C ARG A 255 23.09 -12.39 -11.00
N ASP A 256 22.12 -12.48 -10.11
CA ASP A 256 20.85 -13.16 -10.29
C ASP A 256 19.74 -12.18 -9.93
N ILE A 257 19.04 -11.65 -10.94
CA ILE A 257 18.03 -10.60 -10.79
C ILE A 257 16.86 -11.06 -9.89
N LYS A 258 16.56 -12.35 -9.88
CA LYS A 258 15.56 -12.94 -9.00
C LYS A 258 16.00 -12.88 -7.52
N LEU A 259 17.23 -13.31 -7.27
CA LEU A 259 17.81 -13.29 -5.92
C LEU A 259 18.13 -11.87 -5.45
N GLU A 260 18.48 -10.94 -6.35
CA GLU A 260 18.60 -9.52 -6.03
C GLU A 260 17.29 -8.96 -5.44
N THR A 261 16.15 -9.24 -6.09
CA THR A 261 14.85 -8.79 -5.56
C THR A 261 14.57 -9.34 -4.17
N LEU A 262 14.83 -10.64 -3.94
CA LEU A 262 14.60 -11.27 -2.64
C LEU A 262 15.56 -10.76 -1.57
N ALA A 263 16.83 -10.54 -1.92
CA ALA A 263 17.82 -9.95 -1.02
C ALA A 263 17.45 -8.51 -0.64
N GLU A 264 16.88 -7.72 -1.54
CA GLU A 264 16.38 -6.39 -1.21
C GLU A 264 15.18 -6.41 -0.25
N VAL A 265 14.36 -7.47 -0.27
CA VAL A 265 13.34 -7.69 0.76
C VAL A 265 13.99 -7.98 2.11
N LEU A 266 15.00 -8.88 2.17
CA LEU A 266 15.74 -9.19 3.39
C LEU A 266 16.44 -7.96 3.98
N ASN A 267 16.85 -7.03 3.13
CA ASN A 267 17.48 -5.75 3.52
C ASN A 267 16.46 -4.62 3.76
N GLY A 268 15.15 -4.88 3.73
CA GLY A 268 14.08 -3.92 4.03
C GLY A 268 13.83 -2.85 2.95
N ARG A 269 14.45 -2.97 1.76
CA ARG A 269 14.27 -1.99 0.65
C ARG A 269 13.04 -2.27 -0.22
N VAL A 270 12.58 -3.52 -0.25
CA VAL A 270 11.38 -3.95 -0.98
C VAL A 270 10.37 -4.49 0.03
N ARG A 271 9.11 -4.08 -0.08
CA ARG A 271 8.04 -4.36 0.87
C ARG A 271 7.20 -5.54 0.40
N VAL A 272 6.99 -6.55 1.25
CA VAL A 272 6.18 -7.71 0.87
C VAL A 272 4.69 -7.36 0.92
N GLN A 273 4.01 -7.58 -0.21
CA GLN A 273 2.56 -7.45 -0.42
C GLN A 273 1.99 -8.83 -0.72
N MET A 274 1.32 -9.44 0.25
CA MET A 274 1.01 -10.86 0.20
C MET A 274 -0.47 -11.16 0.11
N HIS A 275 -0.91 -11.69 -1.02
CA HIS A 275 -2.25 -12.27 -1.17
C HIS A 275 -2.43 -13.45 -0.20
N CYS A 276 -3.39 -13.39 0.71
CA CYS A 276 -3.69 -14.47 1.65
C CYS A 276 -5.08 -14.27 2.25
N TYR A 277 -5.91 -15.31 2.32
CA TYR A 277 -7.29 -15.23 2.77
C TYR A 277 -7.49 -15.71 4.20
N ARG A 278 -6.92 -16.88 4.54
CA ARG A 278 -7.22 -17.61 5.77
C ARG A 278 -6.31 -17.22 6.91
N ALA A 279 -6.86 -17.15 8.12
CA ALA A 279 -6.13 -16.76 9.33
C ALA A 279 -4.95 -17.69 9.64
N ASN A 280 -5.12 -18.99 9.49
CA ASN A 280 -4.04 -19.96 9.74
C ASN A 280 -2.89 -19.85 8.70
N GLU A 281 -3.22 -19.53 7.45
CA GLU A 281 -2.22 -19.35 6.41
C GLU A 281 -1.45 -18.04 6.61
N MET A 282 -2.14 -16.93 6.94
CA MET A 282 -1.48 -15.68 7.33
C MET A 282 -0.54 -15.87 8.52
N ALA A 283 -0.98 -16.62 9.55
CA ALA A 283 -0.13 -16.93 10.70
C ALA A 283 1.12 -17.73 10.29
N THR A 284 0.97 -18.75 9.43
CA THR A 284 2.09 -19.52 8.89
C THR A 284 3.07 -18.64 8.11
N MET A 285 2.57 -17.68 7.31
CA MET A 285 3.43 -16.76 6.57
C MET A 285 4.18 -15.78 7.48
N LEU A 286 3.58 -15.36 8.58
CA LEU A 286 4.29 -14.57 9.62
C LEU A 286 5.40 -15.39 10.31
N ASP A 287 5.18 -16.69 10.53
CA ASP A 287 6.24 -17.57 11.08
C ASP A 287 7.39 -17.74 10.07
N VAL A 288 7.10 -17.88 8.77
CA VAL A 288 8.14 -17.92 7.72
C VAL A 288 8.87 -16.59 7.65
N ALA A 289 8.16 -15.45 7.73
CA ALA A 289 8.77 -14.14 7.74
C ALA A 289 9.73 -13.96 8.93
N LYS A 290 9.35 -14.45 10.10
CA LYS A 290 10.18 -14.47 11.30
C LYS A 290 11.40 -15.39 11.16
N GLU A 291 11.24 -16.58 10.57
CA GLU A 291 12.35 -17.52 10.32
C GLU A 291 13.45 -16.89 9.46
N PHE A 292 13.07 -16.13 8.43
CA PHE A 292 13.99 -15.55 7.45
C PHE A 292 14.27 -14.07 7.66
N HIS A 293 13.73 -13.47 8.74
CA HIS A 293 13.97 -12.07 9.13
C HIS A 293 13.54 -11.03 8.08
N TYR A 294 12.39 -11.23 7.44
CA TYR A 294 11.78 -10.21 6.60
C TYR A 294 10.43 -9.75 7.16
N HIS A 295 9.89 -8.65 6.63
CA HIS A 295 8.63 -8.09 7.08
C HIS A 295 7.56 -8.16 5.98
N ILE A 296 6.35 -8.64 6.33
CA ILE A 296 5.16 -8.56 5.48
C ILE A 296 4.49 -7.24 5.74
N ALA A 297 4.50 -6.32 4.75
CA ALA A 297 3.90 -5.00 4.90
C ALA A 297 2.38 -5.07 4.98
N ALA A 298 1.75 -5.87 4.11
CA ALA A 298 0.33 -6.11 4.16
C ALA A 298 -0.05 -7.50 3.65
N PHE A 299 -1.07 -8.10 4.28
CA PHE A 299 -1.85 -9.17 3.67
C PHE A 299 -3.00 -8.56 2.87
N HIS A 300 -3.19 -9.06 1.66
CA HIS A 300 -4.24 -8.62 0.75
C HIS A 300 -5.39 -9.61 0.72
N HIS A 301 -6.60 -9.08 0.58
CA HIS A 301 -7.88 -9.76 0.76
C HIS A 301 -8.15 -10.10 2.22
N ALA A 302 -7.26 -10.79 2.87
CA ALA A 302 -7.22 -11.03 4.31
C ALA A 302 -8.62 -11.28 4.92
N VAL A 303 -9.41 -12.13 4.26
CA VAL A 303 -10.85 -12.31 4.54
C VAL A 303 -11.10 -12.75 5.98
N GLU A 304 -10.16 -13.50 6.57
CA GLU A 304 -10.24 -13.95 7.96
C GLU A 304 -9.34 -13.16 8.93
N ALA A 305 -8.89 -11.95 8.56
CA ALA A 305 -8.02 -11.14 9.40
C ALA A 305 -8.66 -10.79 10.75
N TYR A 306 -10.00 -10.65 10.81
CA TYR A 306 -10.75 -10.43 12.04
C TYR A 306 -10.53 -11.51 13.11
N LYS A 307 -10.06 -12.70 12.73
CA LYS A 307 -9.75 -13.80 13.67
C LYS A 307 -8.39 -13.60 14.37
N ILE A 308 -7.47 -12.82 13.78
CA ILE A 308 -6.09 -12.67 14.22
C ILE A 308 -5.58 -11.21 14.34
N PRO A 309 -6.41 -10.22 14.70
CA PRO A 309 -5.99 -8.82 14.65
C PRO A 309 -4.81 -8.51 15.58
N LYS A 310 -4.76 -9.14 16.76
CA LYS A 310 -3.64 -8.98 17.70
C LYS A 310 -2.33 -9.54 17.16
N LEU A 311 -2.37 -10.63 16.40
CA LEU A 311 -1.19 -11.21 15.76
C LEU A 311 -0.66 -10.27 14.67
N LEU A 312 -1.54 -9.70 13.85
CA LEU A 312 -1.19 -8.71 12.85
C LEU A 312 -0.57 -7.46 13.48
N ALA A 313 -1.20 -6.92 14.54
CA ALA A 313 -0.69 -5.78 15.30
C ALA A 313 0.70 -6.03 15.88
N ALA A 314 0.91 -7.21 16.48
CA ALA A 314 2.20 -7.59 17.08
C ALA A 314 3.34 -7.70 16.06
N ASN A 315 3.01 -7.96 14.78
CA ASN A 315 3.98 -8.03 13.70
C ASN A 315 4.07 -6.71 12.88
N GLY A 316 3.28 -5.68 13.22
CA GLY A 316 3.23 -4.43 12.45
C GLY A 316 2.74 -4.62 11.01
N THR A 317 1.99 -5.69 10.74
CA THR A 317 1.50 -6.04 9.41
C THR A 317 0.10 -5.46 9.20
N CYS A 318 -0.11 -4.76 8.09
CA CYS A 318 -1.42 -4.27 7.68
C CYS A 318 -2.28 -5.40 7.09
N ALA A 319 -3.60 -5.21 7.08
CA ALA A 319 -4.54 -6.04 6.35
C ALA A 319 -5.33 -5.18 5.38
N ALA A 320 -5.19 -5.47 4.08
CA ALA A 320 -5.92 -4.85 3.00
C ALA A 320 -7.13 -5.73 2.67
N MET A 321 -8.33 -5.20 2.84
CA MET A 321 -9.56 -6.00 2.84
C MET A 321 -10.63 -5.40 1.94
N TRP A 322 -11.58 -6.21 1.51
CA TRP A 322 -12.84 -5.76 0.93
C TRP A 322 -13.88 -5.48 2.01
N ALA A 323 -14.81 -4.59 1.73
CA ALA A 323 -15.91 -4.31 2.64
C ALA A 323 -16.92 -5.48 2.70
N ASP A 324 -17.22 -6.10 1.55
CA ASP A 324 -18.30 -7.09 1.45
C ASP A 324 -18.13 -8.12 0.32
N TRP A 325 -16.88 -8.41 -0.09
CA TRP A 325 -16.60 -9.45 -1.08
C TRP A 325 -16.18 -10.75 -0.41
N TRP A 326 -17.05 -11.75 -0.45
CA TRP A 326 -16.79 -13.10 0.05
C TRP A 326 -17.67 -14.13 -0.67
N GLY A 327 -17.46 -15.41 -0.36
CA GLY A 327 -18.30 -16.52 -0.81
C GLY A 327 -18.09 -16.93 -2.27
N PHE A 328 -17.25 -16.26 -3.05
CA PHE A 328 -16.98 -16.62 -4.45
C PHE A 328 -16.00 -17.78 -4.60
N LYS A 329 -15.35 -18.20 -3.53
CA LYS A 329 -14.51 -19.41 -3.41
C LYS A 329 -14.41 -19.83 -1.94
N MET A 330 -13.95 -21.08 -1.70
CA MET A 330 -13.89 -21.64 -0.34
C MET A 330 -12.97 -20.88 0.61
N GLU A 331 -11.87 -20.34 0.13
CA GLU A 331 -10.97 -19.50 0.96
C GLU A 331 -11.63 -18.19 1.44
N ALA A 332 -12.62 -17.71 0.70
CA ALA A 332 -13.35 -16.49 1.01
C ALA A 332 -14.72 -16.75 1.63
N TRP A 333 -14.98 -17.98 2.14
CA TRP A 333 -16.29 -18.37 2.65
C TRP A 333 -16.64 -17.66 3.97
N ASP A 334 -15.69 -17.55 4.88
CA ASP A 334 -15.87 -17.00 6.23
C ASP A 334 -15.76 -15.46 6.29
N GLY A 335 -15.96 -14.76 5.18
CA GLY A 335 -15.97 -13.30 5.17
C GLY A 335 -17.09 -12.73 6.02
N VAL A 336 -16.77 -11.65 6.75
CA VAL A 336 -17.74 -10.86 7.54
C VAL A 336 -17.59 -9.38 7.18
N ARG A 337 -18.70 -8.63 7.22
CA ARG A 337 -18.71 -7.18 6.89
C ARG A 337 -17.90 -6.36 7.87
N GLU A 338 -17.78 -6.86 9.08
CA GLU A 338 -17.09 -6.24 10.21
C GLU A 338 -15.59 -6.49 10.19
N ASN A 339 -15.03 -7.16 9.16
CA ASN A 339 -13.61 -7.55 9.11
C ASN A 339 -12.69 -6.33 9.31
N ILE A 340 -12.84 -5.28 8.50
CA ILE A 340 -12.02 -4.07 8.58
C ILE A 340 -12.12 -3.41 9.96
N PRO A 341 -13.33 -3.07 10.47
CA PRO A 341 -13.44 -2.45 11.78
C PRO A 341 -13.00 -3.35 12.95
N MET A 342 -13.13 -4.67 12.86
CA MET A 342 -12.63 -5.59 13.89
C MET A 342 -11.09 -5.66 13.90
N VAL A 343 -10.45 -5.61 12.74
CA VAL A 343 -8.98 -5.55 12.63
C VAL A 343 -8.46 -4.24 13.20
N ASP A 344 -9.11 -3.12 12.88
CA ASP A 344 -8.78 -1.79 13.41
C ASP A 344 -8.96 -1.73 14.94
N ALA A 345 -10.12 -2.17 15.47
CA ALA A 345 -10.38 -2.25 16.90
C ALA A 345 -9.41 -3.17 17.65
N GLY A 346 -8.86 -4.16 16.97
CA GLY A 346 -7.81 -5.04 17.48
C GLY A 346 -6.42 -4.42 17.52
N GLY A 347 -6.27 -3.18 17.04
CA GLY A 347 -5.03 -2.40 17.03
C GLY A 347 -4.11 -2.68 15.84
N ALA A 348 -4.57 -3.43 14.84
CA ALA A 348 -3.81 -3.66 13.62
C ALA A 348 -4.12 -2.58 12.56
N CYS A 349 -3.18 -2.38 11.64
CA CYS A 349 -3.35 -1.48 10.51
C CYS A 349 -4.37 -2.08 9.52
N ALA A 350 -5.63 -1.59 9.59
CA ALA A 350 -6.71 -1.99 8.70
C ALA A 350 -6.82 -1.02 7.53
N LEU A 351 -7.06 -1.53 6.33
CA LEU A 351 -7.26 -0.70 5.16
C LEU A 351 -8.15 -1.38 4.11
N ILE A 352 -8.72 -0.56 3.24
CA ILE A 352 -9.54 -0.99 2.10
C ILE A 352 -8.70 -1.08 0.83
N HIS A 353 -9.05 -1.97 -0.10
CA HIS A 353 -8.47 -2.06 -1.43
C HIS A 353 -9.50 -2.42 -2.49
N SER A 354 -9.15 -2.26 -3.77
CA SER A 354 -10.06 -2.55 -4.87
C SER A 354 -9.94 -3.96 -5.44
N ASP A 355 -8.80 -4.33 -5.96
CA ASP A 355 -8.57 -5.56 -6.78
C ASP A 355 -9.53 -5.66 -8.00
N ASP A 356 -10.17 -4.56 -8.35
CA ASP A 356 -11.17 -4.51 -9.41
C ASP A 356 -11.13 -3.19 -10.15
N GLN A 357 -11.01 -3.23 -11.47
CA GLN A 357 -10.89 -2.05 -12.33
C GLN A 357 -12.15 -1.17 -12.34
N ASN A 358 -13.31 -1.70 -11.96
CA ASN A 358 -14.55 -0.94 -11.85
C ASN A 358 -14.80 -0.48 -10.41
N GLY A 359 -14.46 -1.33 -9.42
CA GLY A 359 -14.63 -1.07 -8.00
C GLY A 359 -13.73 0.06 -7.49
N ILE A 360 -12.52 0.21 -8.04
CA ILE A 360 -11.53 1.21 -7.63
C ILE A 360 -12.08 2.64 -7.57
N GLN A 361 -12.99 3.01 -8.45
CA GLN A 361 -13.61 4.34 -8.45
C GLN A 361 -14.61 4.58 -7.30
N ARG A 362 -14.83 3.60 -6.42
CA ARG A 362 -15.84 3.64 -5.34
C ARG A 362 -15.27 3.30 -3.97
N LEU A 363 -13.97 3.41 -3.77
CA LEU A 363 -13.33 3.07 -2.49
C LEU A 363 -13.87 3.89 -1.30
N ASN A 364 -14.34 5.12 -1.55
CA ASN A 364 -15.05 5.91 -0.55
C ASN A 364 -16.34 5.22 -0.07
N GLN A 365 -17.11 4.61 -0.98
CA GLN A 365 -18.34 3.88 -0.65
C GLN A 365 -18.03 2.54 0.04
N GLU A 366 -16.97 1.85 -0.39
CA GLU A 366 -16.49 0.63 0.26
C GLU A 366 -16.08 0.92 1.72
N THR A 367 -15.36 2.02 1.94
CA THR A 367 -15.01 2.47 3.29
C THR A 367 -16.24 2.78 4.13
N GLY A 368 -17.23 3.48 3.55
CA GLY A 368 -18.50 3.78 4.20
C GLY A 368 -19.30 2.53 4.59
N LYS A 369 -19.30 1.48 3.74
CA LYS A 369 -19.93 0.19 4.07
C LYS A 369 -19.26 -0.48 5.27
N ALA A 370 -17.92 -0.53 5.28
CA ALA A 370 -17.16 -1.12 6.39
C ALA A 370 -17.37 -0.34 7.69
N TRP A 371 -17.33 0.99 7.63
CA TRP A 371 -17.62 1.87 8.78
C TRP A 371 -19.02 1.62 9.35
N ALA A 372 -20.04 1.58 8.49
CA ALA A 372 -21.42 1.32 8.92
C ALA A 372 -21.57 -0.08 9.56
N ALA A 373 -20.96 -1.12 8.98
CA ALA A 373 -20.98 -2.47 9.53
C ALA A 373 -20.37 -2.51 10.94
N GLY A 374 -19.21 -1.86 11.14
CA GLY A 374 -18.58 -1.77 12.46
C GLY A 374 -19.46 -1.09 13.51
N ASN A 375 -20.07 0.05 13.17
CA ASN A 375 -20.96 0.77 14.08
C ASN A 375 -22.24 -0.03 14.39
N HIS A 376 -22.81 -0.75 13.43
CA HIS A 376 -23.92 -1.67 13.66
C HIS A 376 -23.55 -2.82 14.62
N ALA A 377 -22.31 -3.28 14.57
CA ALA A 377 -21.77 -4.29 15.49
C ALA A 377 -21.40 -3.74 16.88
N GLY A 378 -21.58 -2.45 17.10
CA GLY A 378 -21.28 -1.78 18.38
C GLY A 378 -19.83 -1.30 18.55
N LEU A 379 -19.05 -1.32 17.48
CA LEU A 379 -17.72 -0.69 17.45
C LEU A 379 -17.92 0.81 17.20
N ILE A 380 -17.54 1.65 18.16
CA ILE A 380 -17.70 3.11 18.04
C ILE A 380 -16.55 3.68 17.23
N ILE A 381 -16.79 3.94 15.94
CA ILE A 381 -15.80 4.44 14.99
C ILE A 381 -16.35 5.70 14.35
N THR A 382 -15.56 6.79 14.39
CA THR A 382 -15.93 8.04 13.70
C THR A 382 -15.67 7.94 12.19
N GLU A 383 -16.41 8.69 11.38
CA GLU A 383 -16.15 8.78 9.95
C GLU A 383 -14.73 9.30 9.67
N ALA A 384 -14.30 10.33 10.40
CA ALA A 384 -12.97 10.90 10.29
C ALA A 384 -11.86 9.86 10.55
N HIS A 385 -12.06 8.91 11.49
CA HIS A 385 -11.12 7.81 11.71
C HIS A 385 -11.14 6.84 10.54
N ALA A 386 -12.31 6.44 10.07
CA ALA A 386 -12.46 5.48 8.98
C ALA A 386 -11.85 5.98 7.64
N ILE A 387 -11.74 7.29 7.43
CA ILE A 387 -11.00 7.86 6.28
C ILE A 387 -9.55 7.35 6.23
N SER A 388 -8.92 7.08 7.38
CA SER A 388 -7.56 6.54 7.42
C SER A 388 -7.42 5.19 6.70
N TRP A 389 -8.50 4.41 6.63
CA TRP A 389 -8.49 3.08 5.97
C TRP A 389 -8.31 3.15 4.45
N MET A 390 -8.61 4.30 3.83
CA MET A 390 -8.43 4.52 2.40
C MET A 390 -7.36 5.58 2.07
N THR A 391 -6.67 6.13 3.08
CA THR A 391 -5.70 7.21 2.89
C THR A 391 -4.39 6.96 3.64
N LEU A 392 -4.31 7.22 4.94
CA LEU A 392 -3.07 7.13 5.72
C LEU A 392 -2.58 5.67 5.93
N ASN A 393 -3.49 4.73 6.18
CA ASN A 393 -3.09 3.34 6.41
C ASN A 393 -2.51 2.68 5.14
N PRO A 394 -3.11 2.85 3.93
CA PRO A 394 -2.45 2.44 2.69
C PRO A 394 -1.09 3.13 2.49
N ALA A 395 -0.95 4.43 2.78
CA ALA A 395 0.33 5.13 2.70
C ALA A 395 1.41 4.49 3.60
N LYS A 396 1.06 4.10 4.83
CA LYS A 396 1.96 3.37 5.75
C LYS A 396 2.35 2.00 5.20
N ALA A 397 1.39 1.24 4.65
CA ALA A 397 1.67 -0.06 4.04
C ALA A 397 2.65 0.07 2.85
N LEU A 398 2.57 1.16 2.09
CA LEU A 398 3.46 1.46 0.98
C LEU A 398 4.80 2.10 1.42
N GLY A 399 4.89 2.62 2.66
CA GLY A 399 6.08 3.35 3.14
C GLY A 399 6.24 4.73 2.53
N ILE A 400 5.13 5.43 2.31
CA ILE A 400 5.08 6.80 1.75
C ILE A 400 4.26 7.76 2.63
N ASP A 401 3.97 7.36 3.86
CA ASP A 401 3.14 8.13 4.80
C ASP A 401 3.81 9.42 5.32
N ASP A 402 5.11 9.54 5.17
CA ASP A 402 5.86 10.79 5.34
C ASP A 402 5.57 11.80 4.22
N LYS A 403 5.14 11.34 3.04
CA LYS A 403 4.94 12.15 1.83
C LYS A 403 3.48 12.50 1.55
N THR A 404 2.54 11.56 1.81
CA THR A 404 1.11 11.69 1.46
C THR A 404 0.21 10.89 2.41
N GLY A 405 -1.09 10.80 2.13
CA GLY A 405 -2.06 9.99 2.90
C GLY A 405 -2.76 10.74 4.05
N SER A 406 -2.34 11.95 4.38
CA SER A 406 -3.03 12.81 5.36
C SER A 406 -2.90 14.28 4.99
N LEU A 407 -3.85 15.10 5.47
CA LEU A 407 -3.82 16.55 5.29
C LEU A 407 -2.97 17.19 6.40
N GLU A 408 -1.66 17.17 6.21
CA GLU A 408 -0.69 17.77 7.13
C GLU A 408 0.24 18.72 6.37
N PRO A 409 0.56 19.90 6.94
CA PRO A 409 1.48 20.82 6.30
C PRO A 409 2.82 20.18 5.93
N GLY A 410 3.29 20.42 4.71
CA GLY A 410 4.52 19.87 4.16
C GLY A 410 4.35 18.59 3.35
N LYS A 411 3.24 17.85 3.50
CA LYS A 411 2.91 16.70 2.66
C LYS A 411 2.50 17.12 1.25
N MET A 412 2.53 16.17 0.31
CA MET A 412 2.05 16.37 -1.05
C MET A 412 0.58 16.78 -1.04
N ALA A 413 0.23 17.72 -1.89
CA ALA A 413 -1.13 18.23 -2.00
C ALA A 413 -2.00 17.28 -2.85
N ASP A 414 -2.12 16.03 -2.41
CA ASP A 414 -3.03 15.03 -2.95
C ASP A 414 -4.35 15.13 -2.18
N VAL A 415 -5.36 15.78 -2.78
CA VAL A 415 -6.57 16.25 -2.10
C VAL A 415 -7.81 16.00 -2.94
N VAL A 416 -8.90 15.60 -2.31
CA VAL A 416 -10.21 15.46 -2.97
C VAL A 416 -11.24 16.38 -2.32
N LEU A 417 -11.90 17.20 -3.14
CA LEU A 417 -13.08 17.96 -2.78
C LEU A 417 -14.33 17.15 -3.19
N TRP A 418 -15.15 16.82 -2.21
CA TRP A 418 -16.37 16.03 -2.36
C TRP A 418 -17.62 16.90 -2.33
N SER A 419 -18.64 16.54 -3.11
CA SER A 419 -19.94 17.24 -3.16
C SER A 419 -20.77 17.15 -1.87
N GLY A 420 -20.34 16.35 -0.90
CA GLY A 420 -20.98 16.08 0.39
C GLY A 420 -20.17 15.04 1.16
N ASN A 421 -20.76 14.44 2.20
CA ASN A 421 -20.11 13.39 2.98
C ASN A 421 -19.58 12.26 2.07
N PRO A 422 -18.27 11.95 2.07
CA PRO A 422 -17.67 10.97 1.18
C PRO A 422 -18.25 9.56 1.31
N PHE A 423 -18.83 9.19 2.45
CA PHE A 423 -19.45 7.87 2.67
C PHE A 423 -20.89 7.77 2.11
N SER A 424 -21.47 8.85 1.67
CA SER A 424 -22.75 8.82 0.98
C SER A 424 -22.61 8.30 -0.45
N VAL A 425 -23.48 7.37 -0.85
CA VAL A 425 -23.54 6.84 -2.23
C VAL A 425 -23.90 7.91 -3.28
N TYR A 426 -24.47 9.02 -2.85
CA TYR A 426 -24.82 10.15 -3.72
C TYR A 426 -23.66 11.13 -3.94
N THR A 427 -22.68 11.10 -3.04
CA THR A 427 -21.53 11.99 -3.11
C THR A 427 -20.59 11.61 -4.27
N LYS A 428 -20.03 12.64 -4.89
CA LYS A 428 -19.07 12.51 -5.98
C LYS A 428 -17.83 13.35 -5.68
N ALA A 429 -16.66 12.89 -6.11
CA ALA A 429 -15.51 13.76 -6.20
C ALA A 429 -15.82 14.87 -7.21
N GLU A 430 -15.75 16.12 -6.77
CA GLU A 430 -15.92 17.28 -7.63
C GLU A 430 -14.60 17.73 -8.24
N LYS A 431 -13.56 17.78 -7.40
CA LYS A 431 -12.21 18.15 -7.83
C LYS A 431 -11.20 17.20 -7.18
N VAL A 432 -10.21 16.79 -7.97
CA VAL A 432 -9.10 15.98 -7.49
C VAL A 432 -7.81 16.70 -7.81
N PHE A 433 -6.98 16.86 -6.78
CA PHE A 433 -5.67 17.47 -6.88
C PHE A 433 -4.59 16.41 -6.63
N VAL A 434 -3.55 16.43 -7.46
CA VAL A 434 -2.32 15.64 -7.25
C VAL A 434 -1.16 16.63 -7.27
N ASP A 435 -0.36 16.65 -6.20
CA ASP A 435 0.68 17.66 -5.98
C ASP A 435 0.16 19.08 -6.22
N GLY A 436 -1.07 19.37 -5.77
CA GLY A 436 -1.74 20.67 -5.92
C GLY A 436 -2.21 21.01 -7.34
N ALA A 437 -1.89 20.19 -8.32
CA ALA A 437 -2.42 20.36 -9.67
C ALA A 437 -3.84 19.77 -9.76
N LEU A 438 -4.78 20.54 -10.32
CA LEU A 438 -6.15 20.11 -10.55
C LEU A 438 -6.17 19.11 -11.73
N VAL A 439 -6.19 17.80 -11.43
CA VAL A 439 -6.15 16.71 -12.42
C VAL A 439 -7.53 16.22 -12.86
N TYR A 440 -8.56 16.54 -12.09
CA TYR A 440 -9.97 16.24 -12.43
C TYR A 440 -10.87 17.34 -11.91
N ASP A 441 -11.80 17.78 -12.75
CA ASP A 441 -12.88 18.70 -12.40
C ASP A 441 -14.19 18.23 -13.03
N ARG A 442 -15.14 17.84 -12.16
CA ARG A 442 -16.44 17.34 -12.62
C ARG A 442 -17.26 18.36 -13.38
N SER A 443 -17.06 19.65 -13.12
CA SER A 443 -17.79 20.75 -13.76
C SER A 443 -17.16 21.21 -15.08
N ASP A 444 -15.92 20.82 -15.36
CA ASP A 444 -15.20 21.21 -16.57
C ASP A 444 -14.90 19.99 -17.45
N VAL A 445 -15.64 19.84 -18.53
CA VAL A 445 -15.49 18.73 -19.48
C VAL A 445 -14.06 18.65 -20.04
N LYS A 446 -13.36 19.76 -20.19
CA LYS A 446 -11.97 19.79 -20.68
C LYS A 446 -10.97 19.21 -19.68
N ARG A 447 -11.37 19.10 -18.41
CA ARG A 447 -10.57 18.50 -17.34
C ARG A 447 -11.06 17.11 -16.93
N GLN A 448 -12.03 16.60 -17.65
CA GLN A 448 -12.43 15.20 -17.52
C GLN A 448 -11.54 14.37 -18.44
N PRO A 449 -11.09 13.19 -17.98
CA PRO A 449 -10.24 12.35 -18.80
C PRO A 449 -11.00 11.86 -20.03
N GLU A 450 -10.35 11.92 -21.18
CA GLU A 450 -10.83 11.29 -22.40
C GLU A 450 -10.28 9.86 -22.47
N SER A 451 -11.12 8.95 -22.94
CA SER A 451 -10.69 7.59 -23.22
C SER A 451 -9.85 7.56 -24.49
N ASP A 452 -8.76 6.79 -24.49
CA ASP A 452 -7.95 6.55 -25.70
C ASP A 452 -8.77 5.90 -26.84
N PHE A 453 -9.87 5.24 -26.51
CA PHE A 453 -10.83 4.77 -27.50
C PHE A 453 -11.55 5.90 -28.24
N GLY A 454 -11.58 7.09 -27.66
CA GLY A 454 -12.11 8.29 -28.30
C GLY A 454 -11.07 9.05 -29.15
N LEU A 455 -9.77 8.83 -28.89
CA LEU A 455 -8.70 9.47 -29.63
C LEU A 455 -8.67 8.89 -31.06
N GLY A 456 -8.84 9.66 -32.06
CA GLY A 456 -8.87 9.20 -33.45
C GLY A 456 -10.25 9.00 -34.04
N MET A 457 -11.31 9.26 -33.29
CA MET A 457 -12.66 9.40 -33.85
C MET A 457 -12.70 10.70 -34.64
N MET A 458 -12.87 10.61 -35.96
CA MET A 458 -12.99 11.79 -36.82
C MET A 458 -14.15 12.66 -36.37
N GLY A 459 -13.89 13.94 -36.08
CA GLY A 459 -14.88 14.93 -35.66
C GLY A 459 -14.90 15.29 -34.17
N GLN A 460 -14.11 14.65 -33.36
CA GLN A 460 -13.98 15.00 -31.93
C GLN A 460 -12.61 15.60 -31.53
N ALA A 461 -11.81 16.02 -32.49
CA ALA A 461 -10.61 16.77 -32.23
C ALA A 461 -10.94 18.16 -31.66
N SER A 462 -11.40 18.23 -30.43
CA SER A 462 -11.27 19.43 -29.63
C SER A 462 -9.79 19.60 -29.33
N GLY A 463 -9.16 20.59 -29.96
CA GLY A 463 -7.74 20.88 -29.82
C GLY A 463 -7.32 21.07 -28.35
N GLY A 464 -6.92 20.00 -27.73
CA GLY A 464 -6.12 20.01 -26.52
C GLY A 464 -4.67 20.05 -26.95
N SER A 465 -4.05 21.23 -26.94
CA SER A 465 -2.58 21.33 -26.96
C SER A 465 -2.03 20.63 -25.72
N LEU A 466 -1.21 19.61 -25.94
CA LEU A 466 -0.31 19.05 -24.95
C LEU A 466 0.60 20.15 -24.36
#